data_de6b4ce724f02a93b6ffe8352d430e6f
#
_entry.id   de6b4ce724f02a93b6ffe8352d430e6f
#
_cell.length_a   1.000
_cell.length_b   1.000
_cell.length_c   1.000
_cell.angle_alpha   90.00
_cell.angle_beta   90.00
_cell.angle_gamma   90.00
#
_symmetry.space_group_name_H-M   'P 1'
#
loop_
_entity.id
_entity.type
_entity.pdbx_description
1 polymer ?
#
loop_
_entity_poly.entity_id
_entity_poly.type
_entity_poly.pdbx_seq_one_letter_code
_entity_poly.pdbx_strand_id
1 'polypeptide(L)'
;VDLFRCRRDTAVTPVSQGRLMALAYVSVLTHPALDWLNTYGVRLLMPFDGRWFYGDSLFIIDPWVWLLLGTVTVLAHSGSPARIAGWIALGALTTVLITGFPGIPLAIRVLWSLALAGIAGVRIWGGAQQTLPRVATLCLLLGGLYVAGMIGGSRVARHQVAAWAHARGLEPRRIMVGPVPADPWRRDVLIVDDLHYHRVRLDWLAPDPITPVGLQAPIGDGHPAAAAALAAPELSGFATWTRFPRFQVDSHADGYRVSVSDMRGLGGAVIALDRELRPIAP
;
A
#
# COMPACT_ATOMS: atom_id res chain seq x y z
N VAL A 1 -12.25 -8.44 26.66
CA VAL A 1 -11.18 -9.21 27.34
C VAL A 1 -11.10 -8.79 28.80
N ASP A 2 -11.19 -7.48 29.13
CA ASP A 2 -11.10 -7.02 30.54
C ASP A 2 -12.42 -7.18 31.33
N LEU A 3 -13.58 -7.21 30.68
CA LEU A 3 -14.86 -7.50 31.32
C LEU A 3 -14.92 -8.91 31.97
N PHE A 4 -14.17 -9.86 31.39
CA PHE A 4 -14.06 -11.22 31.97
C PHE A 4 -12.99 -11.33 33.08
N ARG A 5 -11.97 -10.45 33.04
CA ARG A 5 -10.93 -10.38 34.09
C ARG A 5 -11.45 -9.72 35.37
N CYS A 6 -12.21 -8.65 35.26
CA CYS A 6 -12.84 -8.00 36.45
C CYS A 6 -13.72 -8.91 37.31
N ARG A 7 -14.20 -10.04 36.77
CA ARG A 7 -14.97 -11.01 37.55
C ARG A 7 -14.14 -11.96 38.40
N ARG A 8 -12.82 -12.03 38.17
CA ARG A 8 -11.93 -12.99 38.88
C ARG A 8 -10.91 -12.33 39.80
N ASP A 9 -10.66 -11.03 39.70
CA ASP A 9 -9.60 -10.36 40.47
C ASP A 9 -10.14 -9.04 41.04
N THR A 10 -10.37 -8.99 42.33
CA THR A 10 -10.88 -7.84 43.07
C THR A 10 -9.89 -6.66 43.17
N ALA A 11 -8.68 -6.84 42.66
CA ALA A 11 -7.61 -5.82 42.69
C ALA A 11 -7.41 -5.05 41.39
N VAL A 12 -8.21 -5.33 40.34
CA VAL A 12 -8.07 -4.65 39.02
C VAL A 12 -8.83 -3.34 39.05
N THR A 13 -8.11 -2.23 38.88
CA THR A 13 -8.74 -0.89 38.73
C THR A 13 -9.67 -0.91 37.53
N PRO A 14 -10.97 -0.55 37.69
CA PRO A 14 -11.91 -0.56 36.58
C PRO A 14 -11.48 0.41 35.48
N VAL A 15 -11.34 -0.12 34.26
CA VAL A 15 -10.99 0.73 33.10
C VAL A 15 -12.18 1.61 32.75
N SER A 16 -11.95 2.90 32.57
CA SER A 16 -12.99 3.84 32.14
C SER A 16 -13.60 3.41 30.81
N GLN A 17 -14.90 3.20 30.76
CA GLN A 17 -15.60 2.85 29.52
C GLN A 17 -15.39 3.89 28.41
N GLY A 18 -15.35 5.19 28.75
CA GLY A 18 -15.07 6.24 27.79
C GLY A 18 -13.68 6.12 27.13
N ARG A 19 -12.66 5.75 27.91
CA ARG A 19 -11.32 5.50 27.37
C ARG A 19 -11.27 4.26 26.45
N LEU A 20 -11.96 3.20 26.83
CA LEU A 20 -12.07 1.99 25.99
C LEU A 20 -12.80 2.30 24.68
N MET A 21 -13.90 3.05 24.72
CA MET A 21 -14.62 3.48 23.52
C MET A 21 -13.74 4.35 22.63
N ALA A 22 -13.06 5.35 23.19
CA ALA A 22 -12.15 6.21 22.42
C ALA A 22 -11.05 5.41 21.74
N LEU A 23 -10.40 4.48 22.44
CA LEU A 23 -9.38 3.59 21.88
C LEU A 23 -9.96 2.69 20.77
N ALA A 24 -11.16 2.16 20.97
CA ALA A 24 -11.84 1.32 19.96
C ALA A 24 -12.13 2.15 18.69
N TYR A 25 -12.67 3.35 18.82
CA TYR A 25 -12.93 4.23 17.67
C TYR A 25 -11.64 4.62 16.93
N VAL A 26 -10.60 5.02 17.65
CA VAL A 26 -9.29 5.33 17.05
C VAL A 26 -8.76 4.11 16.30
N SER A 27 -8.79 2.93 16.91
CA SER A 27 -8.32 1.68 16.30
C SER A 27 -9.10 1.33 15.03
N VAL A 28 -10.43 1.48 15.05
CA VAL A 28 -11.28 1.19 13.88
C VAL A 28 -11.04 2.21 12.77
N LEU A 29 -10.90 3.50 13.09
CA LEU A 29 -10.71 4.56 12.11
C LEU A 29 -9.31 4.59 11.49
N THR A 30 -8.30 4.06 12.17
CA THR A 30 -6.95 3.94 11.57
C THR A 30 -6.92 3.03 10.35
N HIS A 31 -7.75 1.99 10.31
CA HIS A 31 -7.79 1.05 9.17
C HIS A 31 -8.19 1.73 7.85
N PRO A 32 -9.40 2.35 7.73
CA PRO A 32 -9.77 3.05 6.50
C PRO A 32 -8.85 4.25 6.20
N ALA A 33 -8.25 4.89 7.21
CA ALA A 33 -7.27 5.94 6.99
C ALA A 33 -5.98 5.41 6.34
N LEU A 34 -5.48 4.25 6.76
CA LEU A 34 -4.32 3.59 6.15
C LEU A 34 -4.67 3.05 4.75
N ASP A 35 -5.87 2.51 4.55
CA ASP A 35 -6.34 2.07 3.24
C ASP A 35 -6.44 3.22 2.25
N TRP A 36 -6.90 4.39 2.71
CA TRP A 36 -6.89 5.59 1.88
C TRP A 36 -5.48 5.98 1.42
N LEU A 37 -4.46 5.82 2.26
CA LEU A 37 -3.09 6.20 1.94
C LEU A 37 -2.42 5.29 0.91
N ASN A 38 -2.95 4.10 0.65
CA ASN A 38 -2.35 3.17 -0.30
C ASN A 38 -2.86 3.39 -1.76
N THR A 39 -2.32 2.60 -2.69
CA THR A 39 -2.69 2.64 -4.11
C THR A 39 -3.94 1.83 -4.45
N TYR A 40 -4.42 0.98 -3.54
CA TYR A 40 -5.67 0.21 -3.72
C TYR A 40 -6.89 1.10 -3.63
N GLY A 41 -6.85 2.06 -2.71
CA GLY A 41 -7.94 2.97 -2.46
C GLY A 41 -9.01 2.43 -1.53
N VAL A 42 -9.90 3.31 -1.15
CA VAL A 42 -11.04 3.00 -0.27
C VAL A 42 -12.27 3.79 -0.68
N ARG A 43 -13.45 3.23 -0.47
CA ARG A 43 -14.75 3.87 -0.75
C ARG A 43 -15.31 4.44 0.55
N LEU A 44 -14.74 5.57 1.02
CA LEU A 44 -15.04 6.17 2.32
C LEU A 44 -16.48 6.61 2.50
N LEU A 45 -17.18 6.92 1.40
CA LEU A 45 -18.54 7.50 1.46
C LEU A 45 -19.65 6.47 1.20
N MET A 46 -19.31 5.16 1.15
CA MET A 46 -20.34 4.13 1.07
C MET A 46 -21.26 4.15 2.29
N PRO A 47 -22.55 3.92 2.13
CA PRO A 47 -23.29 3.53 0.91
C PRO A 47 -23.79 4.70 0.07
N PHE A 48 -23.50 5.97 0.47
CA PHE A 48 -24.07 7.17 -0.15
C PHE A 48 -23.39 7.55 -1.48
N ASP A 49 -22.08 7.32 -1.58
CA ASP A 49 -21.28 7.63 -2.76
C ASP A 49 -20.24 6.52 -2.97
N GLY A 50 -20.24 5.94 -4.18
CA GLY A 50 -19.34 4.88 -4.56
C GLY A 50 -17.95 5.30 -5.02
N ARG A 51 -17.58 6.58 -4.93
CA ARG A 51 -16.27 7.07 -5.35
C ARG A 51 -15.14 6.44 -4.58
N TRP A 52 -14.05 6.17 -5.29
CA TRP A 52 -12.80 5.71 -4.72
C TRP A 52 -11.89 6.87 -4.35
N PHE A 53 -11.26 6.76 -3.19
CA PHE A 53 -10.27 7.70 -2.69
C PHE A 53 -8.91 7.01 -2.64
N TYR A 54 -7.87 7.66 -3.18
CA TYR A 54 -6.52 7.13 -3.29
C TYR A 54 -5.52 8.16 -2.76
N GLY A 55 -4.70 7.78 -1.80
CA GLY A 55 -3.64 8.62 -1.25
C GLY A 55 -2.31 8.44 -1.98
N ASP A 56 -2.08 7.26 -2.57
CA ASP A 56 -0.84 6.91 -3.30
C ASP A 56 0.44 7.26 -2.51
N SER A 57 0.40 7.16 -1.19
CA SER A 57 1.47 7.67 -0.33
C SER A 57 2.18 6.57 0.45
N LEU A 58 1.46 5.55 0.88
CA LEU A 58 1.98 4.49 1.74
C LEU A 58 1.80 3.13 1.09
N PHE A 59 2.79 2.26 1.25
CA PHE A 59 2.65 0.88 0.79
C PHE A 59 1.68 0.12 1.71
N ILE A 60 0.87 -0.80 1.17
CA ILE A 60 -0.20 -1.49 1.92
C ILE A 60 0.32 -2.23 3.17
N ILE A 61 1.49 -2.83 3.06
CA ILE A 61 2.21 -3.47 4.19
C ILE A 61 3.53 -2.72 4.34
N ASP A 62 3.45 -1.47 4.85
CA ASP A 62 4.66 -0.65 5.00
C ASP A 62 5.53 -1.17 6.14
N PRO A 63 6.77 -1.64 5.87
CA PRO A 63 7.61 -2.27 6.89
C PRO A 63 7.98 -1.33 8.04
N TRP A 64 8.15 -0.03 7.77
CA TRP A 64 8.54 0.93 8.80
C TRP A 64 7.40 1.23 9.78
N VAL A 65 6.17 1.34 9.28
CA VAL A 65 4.98 1.48 10.12
C VAL A 65 4.82 0.23 10.99
N TRP A 66 4.95 -0.95 10.41
CA TRP A 66 4.86 -2.21 11.15
C TRP A 66 5.98 -2.36 12.18
N LEU A 67 7.22 -1.96 11.85
CA LEU A 67 8.35 -2.00 12.76
C LEU A 67 8.13 -1.08 13.97
N LEU A 68 7.73 0.17 13.73
CA LEU A 68 7.51 1.16 14.79
C LEU A 68 6.37 0.74 15.72
N LEU A 69 5.22 0.36 15.18
CA LEU A 69 4.08 -0.09 15.99
C LEU A 69 4.35 -1.44 16.64
N GLY A 70 5.00 -2.36 15.94
CA GLY A 70 5.39 -3.68 16.45
C GLY A 70 6.40 -3.61 17.58
N THR A 71 7.31 -2.63 17.58
CA THR A 71 8.32 -2.44 18.65
C THR A 71 7.68 -2.40 20.03
N VAL A 72 6.63 -1.60 20.20
CA VAL A 72 5.92 -1.47 21.49
C VAL A 72 5.31 -2.79 21.90
N THR A 73 4.69 -3.50 20.96
CA THR A 73 4.06 -4.81 21.20
C THR A 73 5.10 -5.87 21.61
N VAL A 74 6.23 -5.91 20.89
CA VAL A 74 7.36 -6.81 21.21
C VAL A 74 7.88 -6.55 22.62
N LEU A 75 8.18 -5.30 22.96
CA LEU A 75 8.71 -4.96 24.28
C LEU A 75 7.72 -5.24 25.40
N ALA A 76 6.43 -4.97 25.21
CA ALA A 76 5.38 -5.21 26.18
C ALA A 76 5.09 -6.72 26.41
N HIS A 77 5.24 -7.55 25.38
CA HIS A 77 4.80 -8.94 25.41
C HIS A 77 5.93 -9.98 25.37
N SER A 78 7.18 -9.58 25.60
CA SER A 78 8.34 -10.49 25.64
C SER A 78 8.59 -11.11 27.03
N GLY A 79 7.52 -11.50 27.73
CA GLY A 79 7.59 -12.00 29.11
C GLY A 79 7.89 -13.51 29.26
N SER A 80 7.96 -14.29 28.16
CA SER A 80 8.26 -15.72 28.23
C SER A 80 9.20 -16.15 27.09
N PRO A 81 9.99 -17.23 27.28
CA PRO A 81 10.90 -17.72 26.23
C PRO A 81 10.18 -18.05 24.91
N ALA A 82 8.98 -18.63 24.98
CA ALA A 82 8.20 -18.98 23.80
C ALA A 82 7.79 -17.71 22.99
N ARG A 83 7.39 -16.64 23.69
CA ARG A 83 7.06 -15.36 23.01
C ARG A 83 8.29 -14.72 22.41
N ILE A 84 9.43 -14.74 23.11
CA ILE A 84 10.71 -14.25 22.58
C ILE A 84 11.09 -15.02 21.31
N ALA A 85 11.00 -16.36 21.33
CA ALA A 85 11.26 -17.17 20.15
C ALA A 85 10.33 -16.82 18.98
N GLY A 86 9.04 -16.57 19.24
CA GLY A 86 8.09 -16.11 18.22
C GLY A 86 8.47 -14.76 17.62
N TRP A 87 8.91 -13.79 18.44
CA TRP A 87 9.38 -12.49 17.94
C TRP A 87 10.67 -12.59 17.14
N ILE A 88 11.60 -13.45 17.54
CA ILE A 88 12.82 -13.72 16.78
C ILE A 88 12.47 -14.34 15.43
N ALA A 89 11.58 -15.34 15.40
CA ALA A 89 11.13 -15.96 14.17
C ALA A 89 10.46 -14.95 13.22
N LEU A 90 9.60 -14.07 13.73
CA LEU A 90 8.98 -13.01 12.97
C LEU A 90 10.01 -12.00 12.44
N GLY A 91 10.95 -11.59 13.28
CA GLY A 91 12.05 -10.70 12.87
C GLY A 91 12.93 -11.32 11.79
N ALA A 92 13.27 -12.61 11.90
CA ALA A 92 14.01 -13.34 10.88
C ALA A 92 13.24 -13.43 9.57
N LEU A 93 11.95 -13.80 9.61
CA LEU A 93 11.10 -13.89 8.42
C LEU A 93 11.00 -12.54 7.71
N THR A 94 10.70 -11.47 8.43
CA THR A 94 10.58 -10.12 7.83
C THR A 94 11.93 -9.63 7.28
N THR A 95 13.04 -10.00 7.93
CA THR A 95 14.39 -9.70 7.41
C THR A 95 14.65 -10.42 6.10
N VAL A 96 14.34 -11.72 6.01
CA VAL A 96 14.45 -12.48 4.76
C VAL A 96 13.60 -11.85 3.66
N LEU A 97 12.37 -11.47 3.95
CA LEU A 97 11.50 -10.81 2.97
C LEU A 97 12.08 -9.48 2.48
N ILE A 98 12.57 -8.63 3.38
CA ILE A 98 13.12 -7.31 3.01
C ILE A 98 14.48 -7.45 2.31
N THR A 99 15.36 -8.32 2.82
CA THR A 99 16.69 -8.49 2.22
C THR A 99 16.67 -9.29 0.92
N GLY A 100 15.71 -10.20 0.77
CA GLY A 100 15.52 -11.02 -0.41
C GLY A 100 14.74 -10.33 -1.53
N PHE A 101 14.05 -9.22 -1.26
CA PHE A 101 13.27 -8.54 -2.29
C PHE A 101 14.20 -7.82 -3.28
N PRO A 102 14.08 -8.11 -4.60
CA PRO A 102 14.91 -7.48 -5.62
C PRO A 102 14.73 -5.96 -5.64
N GLY A 103 15.83 -5.22 -5.71
CA GLY A 103 15.80 -3.76 -5.85
C GLY A 103 15.76 -2.97 -4.54
N ILE A 104 15.68 -3.58 -3.36
CA ILE A 104 15.84 -2.86 -2.10
C ILE A 104 17.31 -2.47 -1.89
N PRO A 105 17.63 -1.16 -1.71
CA PRO A 105 18.99 -0.68 -1.53
C PRO A 105 19.66 -1.26 -0.28
N LEU A 106 20.98 -1.42 -0.34
CA LEU A 106 21.77 -1.90 0.80
C LEU A 106 21.55 -1.03 2.06
N ALA A 107 21.45 0.28 1.90
CA ALA A 107 21.21 1.20 3.01
C ALA A 107 19.91 0.88 3.77
N ILE A 108 18.84 0.54 3.05
CA ILE A 108 17.56 0.14 3.65
C ILE A 108 17.69 -1.18 4.39
N ARG A 109 18.41 -2.16 3.83
CA ARG A 109 18.66 -3.46 4.48
C ARG A 109 19.47 -3.30 5.77
N VAL A 110 20.49 -2.44 5.73
CA VAL A 110 21.31 -2.11 6.92
C VAL A 110 20.46 -1.41 7.97
N LEU A 111 19.68 -0.39 7.59
CA LEU A 111 18.83 0.36 8.51
C LEU A 111 17.77 -0.56 9.17
N TRP A 112 17.18 -1.47 8.41
CA TRP A 112 16.26 -2.48 8.93
C TRP A 112 16.93 -3.37 9.98
N SER A 113 18.12 -3.89 9.68
CA SER A 113 18.87 -4.76 10.58
C SER A 113 19.28 -4.02 11.87
N LEU A 114 19.71 -2.76 11.76
CA LEU A 114 20.05 -1.91 12.91
C LEU A 114 18.81 -1.62 13.77
N ALA A 115 17.65 -1.41 13.18
CA ALA A 115 16.41 -1.19 13.92
C ALA A 115 16.00 -2.44 14.72
N LEU A 116 16.09 -3.63 14.14
CA LEU A 116 15.85 -4.88 14.85
C LEU A 116 16.87 -5.12 15.97
N ALA A 117 18.15 -4.84 15.72
CA ALA A 117 19.20 -4.91 16.75
C ALA A 117 18.94 -3.92 17.89
N GLY A 118 18.45 -2.72 17.57
CA GLY A 118 18.05 -1.71 18.57
C GLY A 118 16.89 -2.21 19.46
N ILE A 119 15.87 -2.85 18.89
CA ILE A 119 14.76 -3.45 19.64
C ILE A 119 15.29 -4.54 20.59
N ALA A 120 16.15 -5.42 20.07
CA ALA A 120 16.78 -6.47 20.87
C ALA A 120 17.64 -5.88 22.00
N GLY A 121 18.43 -4.85 21.71
CA GLY A 121 19.25 -4.13 22.70
C GLY A 121 18.41 -3.54 23.84
N VAL A 122 17.35 -2.80 23.51
CA VAL A 122 16.43 -2.24 24.53
C VAL A 122 15.82 -3.36 25.39
N ARG A 123 15.51 -4.51 24.78
CA ARG A 123 14.97 -5.67 25.51
C ARG A 123 15.98 -6.33 26.44
N ILE A 124 17.24 -6.46 26.01
CA ILE A 124 18.31 -7.14 26.77
C ILE A 124 18.77 -6.29 27.95
N TRP A 125 18.94 -4.97 27.77
CA TRP A 125 19.43 -4.07 28.84
C TRP A 125 18.42 -3.78 29.95
N GLY A 126 17.27 -4.45 29.95
CA GLY A 126 16.46 -4.67 31.17
C GLY A 126 15.54 -3.51 31.58
N GLY A 127 15.58 -2.36 30.95
CA GLY A 127 14.72 -1.22 31.28
C GLY A 127 13.36 -1.20 30.54
N ALA A 128 13.01 -2.26 29.84
CA ALA A 128 11.89 -2.26 28.89
C ALA A 128 10.55 -1.83 29.47
N GLN A 129 10.20 -2.27 30.68
CA GLN A 129 8.91 -1.90 31.30
C GLN A 129 8.88 -0.47 31.82
N GLN A 130 9.97 0.04 32.36
CA GLN A 130 10.04 1.43 32.85
C GLN A 130 10.14 2.46 31.72
N THR A 131 10.74 2.06 30.59
CA THR A 131 10.91 2.91 29.41
C THR A 131 9.77 2.77 28.40
N LEU A 132 8.90 1.77 28.54
CA LEU A 132 7.85 1.45 27.57
C LEU A 132 6.96 2.65 27.18
N PRO A 133 6.46 3.50 28.11
CA PRO A 133 5.66 4.67 27.72
C PRO A 133 6.46 5.67 26.85
N ARG A 134 7.74 5.87 27.14
CA ARG A 134 8.62 6.78 26.36
C ARG A 134 8.87 6.19 24.97
N VAL A 135 9.17 4.90 24.88
CA VAL A 135 9.36 4.19 23.61
C VAL A 135 8.08 4.22 22.78
N ALA A 136 6.91 3.98 23.41
CA ALA A 136 5.62 4.05 22.71
C ALA A 136 5.36 5.46 22.14
N THR A 137 5.58 6.51 22.93
CA THR A 137 5.43 7.89 22.48
C THR A 137 6.38 8.18 21.31
N LEU A 138 7.65 7.78 21.42
CA LEU A 138 8.64 7.98 20.36
C LEU A 138 8.25 7.25 19.09
N CYS A 139 7.83 5.98 19.17
CA CYS A 139 7.40 5.20 18.03
C CYS A 139 6.16 5.82 17.35
N LEU A 140 5.19 6.33 18.12
CA LEU A 140 4.02 7.01 17.57
C LEU A 140 4.41 8.33 16.88
N LEU A 141 5.29 9.13 17.48
CA LEU A 141 5.77 10.36 16.87
C LEU A 141 6.56 10.10 15.59
N LEU A 142 7.49 9.14 15.61
CA LEU A 142 8.26 8.76 14.42
C LEU A 142 7.35 8.16 13.34
N GLY A 143 6.37 7.34 13.71
CA GLY A 143 5.38 6.79 12.79
C GLY A 143 4.52 7.88 12.14
N GLY A 144 4.04 8.83 12.93
CA GLY A 144 3.31 9.99 12.43
C GLY A 144 4.13 10.88 11.50
N LEU A 145 5.40 11.16 11.87
CA LEU A 145 6.32 11.92 11.04
C LEU A 145 6.65 11.19 9.73
N TYR A 146 6.86 9.88 9.80
CA TYR A 146 7.10 9.05 8.62
C TYR A 146 5.89 9.10 7.67
N VAL A 147 4.68 8.87 8.15
CA VAL A 147 3.45 8.93 7.35
C VAL A 147 3.26 10.32 6.74
N ALA A 148 3.45 11.39 7.53
CA ALA A 148 3.38 12.77 7.03
C ALA A 148 4.43 13.04 5.94
N GLY A 149 5.65 12.55 6.13
CA GLY A 149 6.73 12.62 5.14
C GLY A 149 6.38 11.87 3.85
N MET A 150 5.79 10.69 3.95
CA MET A 150 5.33 9.90 2.80
C MET A 150 4.22 10.61 2.01
N ILE A 151 3.26 11.25 2.71
CA ILE A 151 2.20 12.07 2.08
C ILE A 151 2.81 13.29 1.38
N GLY A 152 3.68 14.02 2.08
CA GLY A 152 4.38 15.18 1.52
C GLY A 152 5.23 14.80 0.31
N GLY A 153 6.01 13.72 0.44
CA GLY A 153 6.83 13.18 -0.64
C GLY A 153 6.02 12.80 -1.87
N SER A 154 4.86 12.16 -1.71
CA SER A 154 3.99 11.83 -2.86
C SER A 154 3.45 13.07 -3.58
N ARG A 155 3.17 14.15 -2.85
CA ARG A 155 2.77 15.43 -3.47
C ARG A 155 3.91 16.07 -4.25
N VAL A 156 5.10 16.13 -3.65
CA VAL A 156 6.31 16.66 -4.31
C VAL A 156 6.63 15.84 -5.56
N ALA A 157 6.64 14.51 -5.45
CA ALA A 157 6.87 13.62 -6.58
C ALA A 157 5.88 13.85 -7.73
N ARG A 158 4.59 14.03 -7.41
CA ARG A 158 3.56 14.30 -8.43
C ARG A 158 3.84 15.60 -9.17
N HIS A 159 4.23 16.67 -8.48
CA HIS A 159 4.59 17.94 -9.12
C HIS A 159 5.85 17.80 -9.99
N GLN A 160 6.88 17.12 -9.50
CA GLN A 160 8.12 16.92 -10.26
C GLN A 160 7.87 16.09 -11.53
N VAL A 161 7.10 15.02 -11.42
CA VAL A 161 6.75 14.15 -12.55
C VAL A 161 5.86 14.88 -13.56
N ALA A 162 4.91 15.69 -13.11
CA ALA A 162 4.09 16.50 -14.01
C ALA A 162 4.97 17.49 -14.83
N ALA A 163 5.86 18.21 -14.16
CA ALA A 163 6.80 19.13 -14.84
C ALA A 163 7.71 18.39 -15.81
N TRP A 164 8.23 17.22 -15.42
CA TRP A 164 9.05 16.35 -16.26
C TRP A 164 8.31 15.87 -17.51
N ALA A 165 7.02 15.50 -17.36
CA ALA A 165 6.17 15.05 -18.46
C ALA A 165 5.89 16.19 -19.46
N HIS A 166 5.46 17.36 -18.97
CA HIS A 166 5.23 18.53 -19.82
C HIS A 166 6.47 18.97 -20.58
N ALA A 167 7.66 18.94 -19.95
CA ALA A 167 8.93 19.25 -20.63
C ALA A 167 9.26 18.29 -21.78
N ARG A 168 8.58 17.14 -21.86
CA ARG A 168 8.71 16.13 -22.92
C ARG A 168 7.53 16.11 -23.90
N GLY A 169 6.64 17.09 -23.81
CA GLY A 169 5.46 17.19 -24.65
C GLY A 169 4.36 16.16 -24.32
N LEU A 170 4.42 15.55 -23.13
CA LEU A 170 3.34 14.70 -22.65
C LEU A 170 2.30 15.56 -21.94
N GLU A 171 1.03 15.29 -22.21
CA GLU A 171 -0.11 15.94 -21.55
C GLU A 171 -0.81 14.95 -20.61
N PRO A 172 -0.38 14.87 -19.34
CA PRO A 172 -0.90 13.88 -18.41
C PRO A 172 -2.36 14.16 -18.03
N ARG A 173 -3.25 13.25 -18.34
CA ARG A 173 -4.63 13.26 -17.79
C ARG A 173 -4.66 12.80 -16.33
N ARG A 174 -3.83 11.82 -16.00
CA ARG A 174 -3.71 11.28 -14.63
C ARG A 174 -2.26 10.91 -14.33
N ILE A 175 -1.84 11.12 -13.09
CA ILE A 175 -0.55 10.68 -12.57
C ILE A 175 -0.80 9.95 -11.26
N MET A 176 -0.39 8.67 -11.19
CA MET A 176 -0.29 7.92 -9.94
C MET A 176 1.17 7.88 -9.50
N VAL A 177 1.40 8.17 -8.23
CA VAL A 177 2.74 8.11 -7.63
C VAL A 177 2.71 7.04 -6.54
N GLY A 178 3.01 5.81 -6.92
CA GLY A 178 2.98 4.66 -6.01
C GLY A 178 4.21 4.58 -5.11
N PRO A 179 4.07 4.26 -3.82
CA PRO A 179 5.19 4.00 -2.93
C PRO A 179 5.88 2.69 -3.31
N VAL A 180 7.21 2.65 -3.15
CA VAL A 180 8.00 1.42 -3.26
C VAL A 180 8.11 0.79 -1.87
N PRO A 181 7.95 -0.55 -1.71
CA PRO A 181 8.07 -1.21 -0.42
C PRO A 181 9.39 -0.88 0.28
N ALA A 182 9.31 -0.47 1.53
CA ALA A 182 10.43 -0.13 2.41
C ALA A 182 11.33 1.02 1.93
N ASP A 183 11.14 1.59 0.75
CA ASP A 183 12.00 2.63 0.21
C ASP A 183 11.26 3.99 0.09
N PRO A 184 11.45 4.90 1.06
CA PRO A 184 10.78 6.18 1.06
C PRO A 184 11.31 7.15 -0.02
N TRP A 185 12.47 6.87 -0.62
CA TRP A 185 13.13 7.74 -1.60
C TRP A 185 12.74 7.44 -3.04
N ARG A 186 12.09 6.29 -3.27
CA ARG A 186 11.64 5.86 -4.59
C ARG A 186 10.14 5.88 -4.74
N ARG A 187 9.70 6.12 -5.97
CA ARG A 187 8.29 6.03 -6.37
C ARG A 187 8.19 5.32 -7.71
N ASP A 188 7.25 4.39 -7.81
CA ASP A 188 6.83 3.84 -9.11
C ASP A 188 5.66 4.69 -9.62
N VAL A 189 5.84 5.30 -10.77
CA VAL A 189 4.91 6.28 -11.29
C VAL A 189 4.25 5.75 -12.56
N LEU A 190 2.95 5.98 -12.65
CA LEU A 190 2.17 5.72 -13.85
C LEU A 190 1.58 7.05 -14.34
N ILE A 191 2.00 7.48 -15.53
CA ILE A 191 1.46 8.63 -16.23
C ILE A 191 0.48 8.11 -17.28
N VAL A 192 -0.68 8.74 -17.38
CA VAL A 192 -1.73 8.39 -18.35
C VAL A 192 -1.96 9.61 -19.23
N ASP A 193 -1.70 9.50 -20.51
CA ASP A 193 -2.14 10.45 -21.53
C ASP A 193 -3.42 9.97 -22.23
N ASP A 194 -3.73 10.48 -23.40
CA ASP A 194 -4.96 10.13 -24.13
C ASP A 194 -4.97 8.70 -24.66
N LEU A 195 -3.81 8.13 -24.97
CA LEU A 195 -3.68 6.88 -25.70
C LEU A 195 -2.82 5.84 -24.98
N HIS A 196 -1.93 6.28 -24.08
CA HIS A 196 -0.89 5.43 -23.53
C HIS A 196 -0.73 5.56 -22.03
N TYR A 197 -0.19 4.49 -21.47
CA TYR A 197 0.41 4.43 -20.14
C TYR A 197 1.93 4.56 -20.28
N HIS A 198 2.52 5.46 -19.49
CA HIS A 198 3.96 5.62 -19.38
C HIS A 198 4.38 5.24 -17.96
N ARG A 199 5.21 4.22 -17.85
CA ARG A 199 5.82 3.86 -16.56
C ARG A 199 7.10 4.65 -16.39
N VAL A 200 7.23 5.27 -15.23
CA VAL A 200 8.38 6.10 -14.86
C VAL A 200 8.80 5.73 -13.44
N ARG A 201 10.08 5.68 -13.19
CA ARG A 201 10.63 5.58 -11.84
C ARG A 201 11.16 6.93 -11.41
N LEU A 202 10.76 7.37 -10.22
CA LEU A 202 11.38 8.48 -9.54
C LEU A 202 12.26 7.93 -8.41
N ASP A 203 13.53 8.34 -8.39
CA ASP A 203 14.50 8.02 -7.35
C ASP A 203 15.25 9.31 -6.97
N TRP A 204 14.92 9.88 -5.80
CA TRP A 204 15.54 11.14 -5.37
C TRP A 204 17.02 11.04 -5.05
N LEU A 205 17.56 9.82 -4.92
CA LEU A 205 18.98 9.58 -4.64
C LEU A 205 19.80 9.33 -5.91
N ALA A 206 19.14 9.20 -7.07
CA ALA A 206 19.82 8.98 -8.34
C ALA A 206 20.28 10.31 -8.98
N PRO A 207 21.39 10.31 -9.75
CA PRO A 207 21.84 11.50 -10.51
C PRO A 207 20.79 12.00 -11.50
N ASP A 208 20.05 11.11 -12.15
CA ASP A 208 18.87 11.40 -12.95
C ASP A 208 17.63 10.87 -12.21
N PRO A 209 16.91 11.77 -11.50
CA PRO A 209 15.86 11.34 -10.60
C PRO A 209 14.66 10.69 -11.27
N ILE A 210 14.35 11.04 -12.53
CA ILE A 210 13.13 10.57 -13.20
C ILE A 210 13.50 9.84 -14.47
N THR A 211 13.33 8.52 -14.48
CA THR A 211 13.70 7.66 -15.60
C THR A 211 12.50 6.85 -16.12
N PRO A 212 12.30 6.78 -17.45
CA PRO A 212 11.30 5.87 -18.03
C PRO A 212 11.62 4.42 -17.73
N VAL A 213 10.59 3.60 -17.51
CA VAL A 213 10.72 2.15 -17.24
C VAL A 213 9.96 1.36 -18.30
N GLY A 214 10.68 0.70 -19.17
CA GLY A 214 10.10 -0.07 -20.27
C GLY A 214 9.49 0.79 -21.37
N LEU A 215 8.71 0.15 -22.22
CA LEU A 215 8.00 0.81 -23.32
C LEU A 215 6.66 1.37 -22.84
N GLN A 216 6.19 2.44 -23.48
CA GLN A 216 4.81 2.89 -23.31
C GLN A 216 3.84 1.81 -23.74
N ALA A 217 2.73 1.68 -23.00
CA ALA A 217 1.71 0.68 -23.28
C ALA A 217 0.42 1.36 -23.74
N PRO A 218 -0.18 0.96 -24.89
CA PRO A 218 -1.44 1.53 -25.32
C PRO A 218 -2.56 1.19 -24.28
N ILE A 219 -3.50 2.12 -24.11
CA ILE A 219 -4.70 1.89 -23.28
C ILE A 219 -5.56 0.83 -23.92
N GLY A 220 -5.75 0.90 -25.25
CA GLY A 220 -6.50 -0.07 -26.04
C GLY A 220 -8.01 0.05 -25.90
N ASP A 221 -8.51 1.18 -25.40
CA ASP A 221 -9.95 1.45 -25.18
C ASP A 221 -10.68 1.93 -26.43
N GLY A 222 -9.98 2.24 -27.50
CA GLY A 222 -10.56 2.69 -28.76
C GLY A 222 -11.38 1.63 -29.53
N HIS A 223 -11.28 0.35 -29.18
CA HIS A 223 -12.07 -0.70 -29.80
C HIS A 223 -13.41 -0.88 -29.10
N PRO A 224 -14.56 -0.98 -29.82
CA PRO A 224 -15.89 -1.15 -29.19
C PRO A 224 -15.99 -2.34 -28.24
N ALA A 225 -15.27 -3.44 -28.51
CA ALA A 225 -15.22 -4.61 -27.64
C ALA A 225 -14.62 -4.31 -26.26
N ALA A 226 -13.74 -3.30 -26.13
CA ALA A 226 -13.19 -2.91 -24.83
C ALA A 226 -14.27 -2.33 -23.91
N ALA A 227 -15.12 -1.45 -24.45
CA ALA A 227 -16.25 -0.89 -23.70
C ALA A 227 -17.29 -1.96 -23.36
N ALA A 228 -17.61 -2.84 -24.30
CA ALA A 228 -18.53 -3.95 -24.08
C ALA A 228 -18.01 -4.92 -22.98
N ALA A 229 -16.72 -5.22 -22.98
CA ALA A 229 -16.09 -6.04 -21.95
C ALA A 229 -16.25 -5.45 -20.54
N LEU A 230 -16.01 -4.14 -20.36
CA LEU A 230 -16.20 -3.49 -19.06
C LEU A 230 -17.67 -3.42 -18.61
N ALA A 231 -18.60 -3.37 -19.57
CA ALA A 231 -20.03 -3.35 -19.27
C ALA A 231 -20.61 -4.75 -18.97
N ALA A 232 -19.85 -5.81 -19.24
CA ALA A 232 -20.30 -7.18 -19.04
C ALA A 232 -20.48 -7.48 -17.53
N PRO A 233 -21.59 -8.13 -17.14
CA PRO A 233 -21.86 -8.48 -15.74
C PRO A 233 -20.76 -9.31 -15.10
N GLU A 234 -20.11 -10.19 -15.86
CA GLU A 234 -19.00 -11.07 -15.44
C GLU A 234 -17.78 -10.27 -14.97
N LEU A 235 -17.58 -9.08 -15.52
CA LEU A 235 -16.48 -8.19 -15.17
C LEU A 235 -16.88 -7.05 -14.21
N SER A 236 -18.12 -7.01 -13.74
CA SER A 236 -18.64 -5.90 -12.91
C SER A 236 -17.81 -5.61 -11.66
N GLY A 237 -17.33 -6.66 -10.97
CA GLY A 237 -16.43 -6.52 -9.82
C GLY A 237 -15.09 -5.91 -10.21
N PHE A 238 -14.48 -6.41 -11.29
CA PHE A 238 -13.22 -5.87 -11.81
C PHE A 238 -13.40 -4.45 -12.33
N ALA A 239 -14.45 -4.17 -13.10
CA ALA A 239 -14.75 -2.85 -13.64
C ALA A 239 -14.96 -1.81 -12.54
N THR A 240 -15.58 -2.19 -11.41
CA THR A 240 -15.76 -1.32 -10.25
C THR A 240 -14.45 -0.99 -9.56
N TRP A 241 -13.50 -1.93 -9.54
CA TRP A 241 -12.26 -1.81 -8.77
C TRP A 241 -11.08 -1.30 -9.61
N THR A 242 -11.04 -1.59 -10.92
CA THR A 242 -9.92 -1.19 -11.77
C THR A 242 -9.79 0.32 -11.87
N ARG A 243 -8.56 0.82 -11.69
CA ARG A 243 -8.27 2.26 -11.75
C ARG A 243 -7.60 2.65 -13.06
N PHE A 244 -6.81 1.75 -13.63
CA PHE A 244 -6.01 1.95 -14.84
C PHE A 244 -6.14 0.75 -15.77
N PRO A 245 -7.35 0.54 -16.36
CA PRO A 245 -7.60 -0.59 -17.23
C PRO A 245 -6.81 -0.47 -18.54
N ARG A 246 -6.14 -1.54 -18.92
CA ARG A 246 -5.50 -1.72 -20.22
C ARG A 246 -6.19 -2.86 -20.94
N PHE A 247 -6.54 -2.63 -22.21
CA PHE A 247 -7.24 -3.61 -23.04
C PHE A 247 -6.31 -4.19 -24.08
N GLN A 248 -6.44 -5.48 -24.31
CA GLN A 248 -5.96 -6.18 -25.50
C GLN A 248 -7.16 -6.87 -26.13
N VAL A 249 -7.42 -6.57 -27.39
CA VAL A 249 -8.53 -7.12 -28.15
C VAL A 249 -7.96 -7.97 -29.26
N ASP A 250 -8.20 -9.28 -29.18
CA ASP A 250 -7.84 -10.25 -30.21
C ASP A 250 -9.09 -10.61 -30.98
N SER A 251 -9.08 -10.37 -32.30
CA SER A 251 -10.21 -10.70 -33.20
C SER A 251 -10.12 -12.15 -33.68
N HIS A 252 -11.22 -12.87 -33.59
CA HIS A 252 -11.37 -14.25 -34.04
C HIS A 252 -12.52 -14.38 -35.08
N ALA A 253 -12.62 -15.53 -35.74
CA ALA A 253 -13.67 -15.78 -36.72
C ALA A 253 -15.08 -15.58 -36.13
N ASP A 254 -15.28 -15.91 -34.86
CA ASP A 254 -16.59 -15.93 -34.20
C ASP A 254 -16.81 -14.72 -33.24
N GLY A 255 -15.86 -13.78 -33.15
CA GLY A 255 -15.98 -12.61 -32.27
C GLY A 255 -14.64 -12.10 -31.76
N TYR A 256 -14.62 -11.72 -30.51
CA TYR A 256 -13.46 -11.03 -29.90
C TYR A 256 -13.09 -11.69 -28.56
N ARG A 257 -11.80 -11.80 -28.31
CA ARG A 257 -11.26 -12.10 -26.98
C ARG A 257 -10.69 -10.83 -26.41
N VAL A 258 -11.24 -10.34 -25.29
CA VAL A 258 -10.79 -9.12 -24.63
C VAL A 258 -10.09 -9.47 -23.33
N SER A 259 -8.81 -9.14 -23.25
CA SER A 259 -8.04 -9.23 -22.01
C SER A 259 -7.94 -7.84 -21.39
N VAL A 260 -8.43 -7.70 -20.17
CA VAL A 260 -8.37 -6.46 -19.40
C VAL A 260 -7.43 -6.65 -18.23
N SER A 261 -6.47 -5.77 -18.07
CA SER A 261 -5.54 -5.79 -16.93
C SER A 261 -5.47 -4.41 -16.25
N ASP A 262 -5.23 -4.39 -14.95
CA ASP A 262 -4.94 -3.12 -14.25
C ASP A 262 -3.44 -2.83 -14.28
N MET A 263 -3.08 -1.66 -14.76
CA MET A 263 -1.67 -1.25 -14.93
C MET A 263 -0.89 -1.11 -13.62
N ARG A 264 -1.56 -1.17 -12.46
CA ARG A 264 -0.92 -1.29 -11.15
C ARG A 264 -0.31 -2.69 -10.92
N GLY A 265 -0.57 -3.66 -11.81
CA GLY A 265 -0.12 -5.05 -11.65
C GLY A 265 -0.96 -5.87 -10.66
N LEU A 266 -2.19 -5.46 -10.39
CA LEU A 266 -3.04 -6.01 -9.33
C LEU A 266 -4.08 -7.02 -9.84
N GLY A 267 -3.96 -7.48 -11.08
CA GLY A 267 -4.86 -8.47 -11.64
C GLY A 267 -5.39 -8.11 -13.03
N GLY A 268 -6.19 -9.02 -13.57
CA GLY A 268 -6.83 -8.88 -14.87
C GLY A 268 -7.95 -9.88 -15.03
N ALA A 269 -8.68 -9.74 -16.10
CA ALA A 269 -9.76 -10.62 -16.49
C ALA A 269 -9.76 -10.81 -18.01
N VAL A 270 -10.34 -11.91 -18.46
CA VAL A 270 -10.50 -12.21 -19.89
C VAL A 270 -11.96 -12.54 -20.14
N ILE A 271 -12.52 -11.99 -21.20
CA ILE A 271 -13.89 -12.28 -21.63
C ILE A 271 -13.91 -12.53 -23.13
N ALA A 272 -14.75 -13.47 -23.55
CA ALA A 272 -15.08 -13.71 -24.96
C ALA A 272 -16.39 -13.00 -25.31
N LEU A 273 -16.41 -12.31 -26.45
CA LEU A 273 -17.58 -11.61 -26.98
C LEU A 273 -17.87 -12.14 -28.40
N ASP A 274 -19.15 -12.25 -28.76
CA ASP A 274 -19.54 -12.51 -30.11
C ASP A 274 -19.33 -11.29 -31.04
N ARG A 275 -19.69 -11.41 -32.31
CA ARG A 275 -19.56 -10.30 -33.28
C ARG A 275 -20.47 -9.12 -32.95
N GLU A 276 -21.56 -9.36 -32.24
CA GLU A 276 -22.52 -8.37 -31.75
C GLU A 276 -22.11 -7.79 -30.38
N LEU A 277 -20.87 -8.10 -29.93
CA LEU A 277 -20.27 -7.64 -28.66
C LEU A 277 -21.02 -8.13 -27.40
N ARG A 278 -21.72 -9.25 -27.46
CA ARG A 278 -22.38 -9.88 -26.32
C ARG A 278 -21.45 -10.91 -25.68
N PRO A 279 -21.42 -11.01 -24.34
CA PRO A 279 -20.66 -12.05 -23.68
C PRO A 279 -21.03 -13.45 -24.13
N ILE A 280 -20.04 -14.26 -24.46
CA ILE A 280 -20.22 -15.69 -24.75
C ILE A 280 -20.00 -16.41 -23.41
N ALA A 281 -20.98 -17.19 -22.98
CA ALA A 281 -20.85 -18.01 -21.78
C ALA A 281 -19.63 -18.94 -21.90
N PRO A 282 -18.86 -19.13 -20.81
CA PRO A 282 -17.68 -19.98 -20.81
C PRO A 282 -17.99 -21.45 -21.04
#